data_dfbf6028f4eb27875f2ef2e27fd4f9f2
#
_entry.id   dfbf6028f4eb27875f2ef2e27fd4f9f2
#
_cell.length_a   1.000
_cell.length_b   1.000
_cell.length_c   1.000
_cell.angle_alpha   90.00
_cell.angle_beta   90.00
_cell.angle_gamma   90.00
#
_symmetry.space_group_name_H-M   'P 1'
#
loop_
_entity.id
_entity.type
_entity.pdbx_description
1 polymer ?
#
loop_
_entity_poly.entity_id
_entity_poly.type
_entity_poly.pdbx_seq_one_letter_code
_entity_poly.pdbx_strand_id
1 'polypeptide(L)'
;NSVPRAGDTFIVTDEDRLARQIAEKREAAERNAQLAKARKRISLEDFTRALEEGKVESLNLIIKGDVSGAVEALEESLLKIEVDDSVQLRIIHRGVGAVTESDVNLATIDNAIIIGFNVRPDPKARERAAREGVDIRFYSVIYNAIDDVEQSLTGMLKPEFEEKQSGVAEIREVFRSSKFGNIAGVI
;
A
#
# COMPACT_ATOMS: atom_id res chain seq x y z
N ASN A 1 7.77 7.33 28.30
CA ASN A 1 8.61 6.12 28.31
C ASN A 1 8.79 5.61 26.86
N SER A 2 9.56 6.34 26.07
CA SER A 2 9.97 5.93 24.73
C SER A 2 11.49 5.80 24.67
N VAL A 3 11.97 5.00 23.75
CA VAL A 3 13.40 4.83 23.47
C VAL A 3 13.85 5.96 22.55
N PRO A 4 15.01 6.63 22.81
CA PRO A 4 15.52 7.65 21.89
C PRO A 4 15.88 7.04 20.53
N ARG A 5 15.69 7.82 19.48
CA ARG A 5 16.00 7.43 18.10
C ARG A 5 17.35 8.00 17.67
N ALA A 6 17.90 7.45 16.59
CA ALA A 6 19.10 8.00 15.98
C ALA A 6 18.83 9.45 15.51
N GLY A 7 19.72 10.37 15.88
CA GLY A 7 19.57 11.80 15.57
C GLY A 7 18.80 12.62 16.62
N ASP A 8 18.24 11.99 17.66
CA ASP A 8 17.59 12.72 18.75
C ASP A 8 18.59 13.60 19.50
N THR A 9 18.19 14.81 19.83
CA THR A 9 19.01 15.74 20.60
C THR A 9 18.96 15.40 22.08
N PHE A 10 20.10 15.12 22.67
CA PHE A 10 20.27 14.86 24.11
C PHE A 10 20.60 16.14 24.87
N ILE A 11 19.84 16.43 25.93
CA ILE A 11 20.06 17.59 26.82
C ILE A 11 20.19 17.09 28.23
N VAL A 12 21.25 17.54 28.91
CA VAL A 12 21.47 17.32 30.34
C VAL A 12 20.92 18.49 31.12
N THR A 13 20.13 18.23 32.14
CA THR A 13 19.57 19.26 33.04
C THR A 13 19.79 18.83 34.49
N ASP A 14 20.04 19.80 35.37
CA ASP A 14 20.30 19.55 36.79
C ASP A 14 19.01 19.31 37.59
N GLU A 15 17.85 19.67 37.03
CA GLU A 15 16.54 19.55 37.66
C GLU A 15 15.60 18.61 36.89
N ASP A 16 15.10 17.56 37.58
CA ASP A 16 14.11 16.64 37.03
C ASP A 16 12.82 17.30 36.53
N ARG A 17 12.40 18.38 37.21
CA ARG A 17 11.21 19.14 36.84
C ARG A 17 11.38 19.84 35.48
N LEU A 18 12.55 20.42 35.24
CA LEU A 18 12.89 21.06 33.98
C LEU A 18 12.99 20.02 32.85
N ALA A 19 13.60 18.87 33.12
CA ALA A 19 13.68 17.77 32.16
C ALA A 19 12.29 17.32 31.69
N ARG A 20 11.34 17.14 32.60
CA ARG A 20 9.95 16.79 32.27
C ARG A 20 9.27 17.85 31.43
N GLN A 21 9.39 19.11 31.78
CA GLN A 21 8.78 20.20 31.00
C GLN A 21 9.32 20.28 29.58
N ILE A 22 10.62 20.06 29.40
CA ILE A 22 11.25 20.04 28.07
C ILE A 22 10.72 18.82 27.26
N ALA A 23 10.66 17.64 27.88
CA ALA A 23 10.17 16.43 27.26
C ALA A 23 8.69 16.58 26.82
N GLU A 24 7.83 17.06 27.70
CA GLU A 24 6.40 17.29 27.41
C GLU A 24 6.20 18.30 26.27
N LYS A 25 6.98 19.41 26.26
CA LYS A 25 6.91 20.39 25.16
C LYS A 25 7.33 19.79 23.83
N ARG A 26 8.40 18.99 23.80
CA ARG A 26 8.86 18.33 22.58
C ARG A 26 7.86 17.31 22.09
N GLU A 27 7.34 16.47 22.97
CA GLU A 27 6.30 15.49 22.63
C GLU A 27 5.03 16.16 22.07
N ALA A 28 4.59 17.26 22.70
CA ALA A 28 3.45 18.02 22.21
C ALA A 28 3.72 18.67 20.83
N ALA A 29 4.93 19.20 20.61
CA ALA A 29 5.33 19.78 19.33
C ALA A 29 5.39 18.70 18.22
N GLU A 30 5.96 17.54 18.51
CA GLU A 30 6.04 16.42 17.59
C GLU A 30 4.64 15.86 17.25
N ARG A 31 3.79 15.67 18.25
CA ARG A 31 2.39 15.27 18.06
C ARG A 31 1.63 16.27 17.18
N ASN A 32 1.79 17.56 17.44
CA ASN A 32 1.15 18.60 16.63
C ASN A 32 1.69 18.62 15.19
N ALA A 33 2.98 18.39 14.98
CA ALA A 33 3.60 18.29 13.66
C ALA A 33 3.09 17.05 12.89
N GLN A 34 2.96 15.90 13.57
CA GLN A 34 2.39 14.70 12.99
C GLN A 34 0.90 14.88 12.65
N LEU A 35 0.12 15.50 13.54
CA LEU A 35 -1.27 15.84 13.29
C LEU A 35 -1.43 16.85 12.14
N ALA A 36 -0.51 17.79 12.00
CA ALA A 36 -0.52 18.76 10.89
C ALA A 36 -0.17 18.09 9.55
N LYS A 37 0.76 17.11 9.56
CA LYS A 37 1.07 16.29 8.38
C LYS A 37 -0.09 15.35 8.01
N ALA A 38 -0.74 14.73 9.00
CA ALA A 38 -1.91 13.88 8.78
C ALA A 38 -3.15 14.68 8.37
N ARG A 39 -3.24 15.96 8.77
CA ARG A 39 -4.25 16.91 8.31
C ARG A 39 -3.84 17.56 6.97
N LYS A 40 -3.51 16.80 5.95
CA LYS A 40 -3.82 17.24 4.58
C LYS A 40 -5.35 17.37 4.56
N ARG A 41 -5.84 18.59 4.67
CA ARG A 41 -7.27 18.89 4.51
C ARG A 41 -7.62 18.39 3.12
N ILE A 42 -8.32 17.27 3.08
CA ILE A 42 -9.04 16.88 1.88
C ILE A 42 -10.10 17.96 1.73
N SER A 43 -9.92 18.85 0.76
CA SER A 43 -10.91 19.83 0.38
C SER A 43 -12.15 19.06 -0.11
N LEU A 44 -13.34 19.65 0.03
CA LEU A 44 -14.55 19.08 -0.61
C LEU A 44 -14.37 18.90 -2.12
N GLU A 45 -13.54 19.76 -2.74
CA GLU A 45 -13.17 19.66 -4.13
C GLU A 45 -12.25 18.46 -4.41
N ASP A 46 -11.30 18.15 -3.51
CA ASP A 46 -10.47 16.94 -3.58
C ASP A 46 -11.32 15.68 -3.34
N PHE A 47 -12.36 15.78 -2.51
CA PHE A 47 -13.31 14.69 -2.27
C PHE A 47 -14.22 14.44 -3.47
N THR A 48 -14.74 15.48 -4.11
CA THR A 48 -15.50 15.36 -5.36
C THR A 48 -14.64 14.87 -6.51
N ARG A 49 -13.39 15.33 -6.59
CA ARG A 49 -12.41 14.84 -7.56
C ARG A 49 -12.08 13.36 -7.33
N ALA A 50 -11.85 12.94 -6.09
CA ALA A 50 -11.65 11.54 -5.74
C ALA A 50 -12.88 10.65 -6.00
N LEU A 51 -14.10 11.22 -5.93
CA LEU A 51 -15.34 10.55 -6.33
C LEU A 51 -15.52 10.50 -7.86
N GLU A 52 -15.10 11.53 -8.58
CA GLU A 52 -15.12 11.59 -10.05
C GLU A 52 -13.99 10.75 -10.68
N GLU A 53 -12.81 10.75 -10.08
CA GLU A 53 -11.69 9.88 -10.39
C GLU A 53 -11.92 8.43 -9.91
N GLY A 54 -13.06 8.16 -9.32
CA GLY A 54 -13.55 6.95 -8.67
C GLY A 54 -13.19 5.63 -9.29
N LYS A 55 -11.90 5.26 -9.24
CA LYS A 55 -11.35 3.91 -9.40
C LYS A 55 -9.83 3.86 -9.30
N VAL A 56 -9.21 4.65 -8.46
CA VAL A 56 -7.83 4.35 -8.08
C VAL A 56 -7.89 3.13 -7.16
N GLU A 57 -7.48 2.00 -7.63
CA GLU A 57 -7.33 0.82 -6.80
C GLU A 57 -6.13 1.03 -5.88
N SER A 58 -6.31 0.81 -4.57
CA SER A 58 -5.23 1.00 -3.60
C SER A 58 -4.76 -0.32 -3.03
N LEU A 59 -3.45 -0.58 -3.10
CA LEU A 59 -2.81 -1.66 -2.39
C LEU A 59 -2.41 -1.16 -1.00
N ASN A 60 -3.11 -1.61 0.02
CA ASN A 60 -2.87 -1.23 1.39
C ASN A 60 -1.90 -2.21 2.05
N LEU A 61 -0.84 -1.71 2.68
CA LEU A 61 0.19 -2.52 3.33
C LEU A 61 0.35 -2.18 4.80
N ILE A 62 0.61 -3.21 5.61
CA ILE A 62 1.10 -3.11 6.98
C ILE A 62 2.49 -3.74 7.01
N ILE A 63 3.49 -3.01 7.50
CA ILE A 63 4.88 -3.47 7.53
C ILE A 63 5.31 -3.76 8.97
N LYS A 64 5.79 -4.96 9.23
CA LYS A 64 6.38 -5.37 10.50
C LYS A 64 7.78 -5.90 10.28
N GLY A 65 8.73 -5.46 11.08
CA GLY A 65 10.12 -5.90 10.98
C GLY A 65 10.76 -6.18 12.34
N ASP A 66 11.92 -6.81 12.32
CA ASP A 66 12.71 -7.10 13.52
C ASP A 66 13.34 -5.85 14.13
N VAL A 67 13.71 -4.88 13.28
CA VAL A 67 14.35 -3.62 13.67
C VAL A 67 13.76 -2.43 12.88
N SER A 68 13.78 -1.23 13.48
CA SER A 68 13.23 -0.02 12.88
C SER A 68 13.91 0.36 11.56
N GLY A 69 15.23 0.23 11.48
CA GLY A 69 15.97 0.55 10.27
C GLY A 69 15.59 -0.32 9.06
N ALA A 70 15.28 -1.60 9.28
CA ALA A 70 14.82 -2.49 8.21
C ALA A 70 13.41 -2.10 7.74
N VAL A 71 12.53 -1.73 8.67
CA VAL A 71 11.16 -1.25 8.35
C VAL A 71 11.20 0.04 7.55
N GLU A 72 12.04 1.01 7.97
CA GLU A 72 12.23 2.28 7.25
C GLU A 72 12.82 2.09 5.86
N ALA A 73 13.84 1.24 5.73
CA ALA A 73 14.47 0.94 4.43
C ALA A 73 13.47 0.26 3.46
N LEU A 74 12.65 -0.67 3.99
CA LEU A 74 11.62 -1.32 3.19
C LEU A 74 10.54 -0.31 2.76
N GLU A 75 10.05 0.54 3.68
CA GLU A 75 9.08 1.59 3.38
C GLU A 75 9.59 2.54 2.29
N GLU A 76 10.83 3.06 2.45
CA GLU A 76 11.42 3.96 1.45
C GLU A 76 11.57 3.30 0.07
N SER A 77 11.91 2.01 0.05
CA SER A 77 12.07 1.26 -1.19
C SER A 77 10.72 1.02 -1.87
N LEU A 78 9.70 0.68 -1.11
CA LEU A 78 8.33 0.50 -1.63
C LEU A 78 7.72 1.79 -2.16
N LEU A 79 7.98 2.94 -1.50
CA LEU A 79 7.50 4.24 -1.95
C LEU A 79 8.21 4.78 -3.21
N LYS A 80 9.33 4.17 -3.61
CA LYS A 80 10.06 4.49 -4.85
C LYS A 80 9.59 3.69 -6.06
N ILE A 81 8.70 2.72 -5.87
CA ILE A 81 8.11 1.97 -6.97
C ILE A 81 7.29 2.95 -7.81
N GLU A 82 7.66 3.09 -9.07
CA GLU A 82 6.86 3.87 -10.03
C GLU A 82 5.63 3.05 -10.41
N VAL A 83 4.47 3.58 -10.09
CA VAL A 83 3.18 2.94 -10.35
C VAL A 83 2.36 3.85 -11.25
N ASP A 84 1.55 3.26 -12.10
CA ASP A 84 0.58 3.97 -12.92
C ASP A 84 -0.43 4.74 -12.05
N ASP A 85 -0.91 5.91 -12.52
CA ASP A 85 -1.87 6.78 -11.81
C ASP A 85 -3.19 6.07 -11.44
N SER A 86 -3.47 4.92 -12.04
CA SER A 86 -4.66 4.09 -11.78
C SER A 86 -4.57 3.24 -10.50
N VAL A 87 -3.37 3.06 -9.95
CA VAL A 87 -3.12 2.23 -8.75
C VAL A 87 -2.28 3.01 -7.75
N GLN A 88 -2.63 2.94 -6.47
CA GLN A 88 -1.90 3.61 -5.40
C GLN A 88 -1.40 2.64 -4.34
N LEU A 89 -0.12 2.74 -3.98
CA LEU A 89 0.44 2.05 -2.82
C LEU A 89 0.23 2.89 -1.54
N ARG A 90 -0.34 2.28 -0.50
CA ARG A 90 -0.55 2.94 0.80
C ARG A 90 -0.01 2.10 1.93
N ILE A 91 0.91 2.64 2.70
CA ILE A 91 1.40 2.03 3.94
C ILE A 91 0.54 2.58 5.09
N ILE A 92 -0.34 1.73 5.63
CA ILE A 92 -1.31 2.09 6.67
C ILE A 92 -0.63 2.11 8.03
N HIS A 93 0.18 1.10 8.29
CA HIS A 93 0.86 0.94 9.58
C HIS A 93 2.24 0.33 9.41
N ARG A 94 3.15 0.75 10.26
CA ARG A 94 4.50 0.19 10.39
C ARG A 94 4.85 -0.04 11.85
N GLY A 95 5.57 -1.09 12.14
CA GLY A 95 5.99 -1.40 13.51
C GLY A 95 7.12 -2.40 13.60
N VAL A 96 7.72 -2.47 14.77
CA VAL A 96 8.78 -3.42 15.11
C VAL A 96 8.20 -4.55 15.96
N GLY A 97 8.70 -5.76 15.74
CA GLY A 97 8.32 -6.97 16.45
C GLY A 97 7.39 -7.89 15.66
N ALA A 98 6.91 -8.94 16.30
CA ALA A 98 6.03 -9.94 15.69
C ALA A 98 4.72 -9.31 15.18
N VAL A 99 4.10 -9.95 14.19
CA VAL A 99 2.75 -9.59 13.77
C VAL A 99 1.77 -10.01 14.85
N THR A 100 0.98 -9.06 15.33
CA THR A 100 0.04 -9.24 16.44
C THR A 100 -1.41 -9.36 15.95
N GLU A 101 -2.30 -9.75 16.84
CA GLU A 101 -3.73 -9.79 16.55
C GLU A 101 -4.31 -8.40 16.20
N SER A 102 -3.75 -7.34 16.78
CA SER A 102 -4.14 -5.96 16.46
C SER A 102 -3.78 -5.57 15.03
N ASP A 103 -2.62 -6.02 14.53
CA ASP A 103 -2.20 -5.78 13.15
C ASP A 103 -3.16 -6.49 12.17
N VAL A 104 -3.59 -7.72 12.49
CA VAL A 104 -4.57 -8.46 11.70
C VAL A 104 -5.93 -7.76 11.69
N ASN A 105 -6.38 -7.23 12.84
CA ASN A 105 -7.63 -6.47 12.89
C ASN A 105 -7.58 -5.23 12.01
N LEU A 106 -6.48 -4.50 12.04
CA LEU A 106 -6.28 -3.34 11.19
C LEU A 106 -6.29 -3.74 9.71
N ALA A 107 -5.60 -4.83 9.37
CA ALA A 107 -5.58 -5.35 8.00
C ALA A 107 -6.97 -5.74 7.49
N THR A 108 -7.81 -6.33 8.35
CA THR A 108 -9.20 -6.70 8.00
C THR A 108 -10.05 -5.48 7.68
N ILE A 109 -9.89 -4.37 8.43
CA ILE A 109 -10.69 -3.15 8.23
C ILE A 109 -10.33 -2.46 6.92
N ASP A 110 -9.03 -2.37 6.61
CA ASP A 110 -8.52 -1.62 5.47
C ASP A 110 -8.23 -2.51 4.25
N ASN A 111 -8.59 -3.79 4.31
CA ASN A 111 -8.27 -4.79 3.28
C ASN A 111 -6.78 -4.77 2.90
N ALA A 112 -5.92 -4.82 3.92
CA ALA A 112 -4.48 -4.68 3.78
C ALA A 112 -3.76 -6.03 3.79
N ILE A 113 -2.62 -6.10 3.11
CA ILE A 113 -1.66 -7.21 3.18
C ILE A 113 -0.63 -6.89 4.26
N ILE A 114 -0.29 -7.87 5.08
CA ILE A 114 0.74 -7.72 6.11
C ILE A 114 2.07 -8.27 5.59
N ILE A 115 3.09 -7.43 5.60
CA ILE A 115 4.47 -7.80 5.26
C ILE A 115 5.29 -7.94 6.54
N GLY A 116 5.74 -9.16 6.83
CA GLY A 116 6.65 -9.48 7.92
C GLY A 116 8.10 -9.61 7.42
N PHE A 117 8.96 -8.67 7.76
CA PHE A 117 10.39 -8.72 7.41
C PHE A 117 11.19 -9.26 8.59
N ASN A 118 11.79 -10.44 8.42
CA ASN A 118 12.49 -11.21 9.48
C ASN A 118 11.67 -11.48 10.75
N VAL A 119 10.35 -11.31 10.69
CA VAL A 119 9.46 -11.56 11.83
C VAL A 119 8.39 -12.58 11.47
N ARG A 120 7.81 -13.20 12.49
CA ARG A 120 6.72 -14.16 12.32
C ARG A 120 5.50 -13.69 13.11
N PRO A 121 4.30 -14.15 12.74
CA PRO A 121 3.11 -13.83 13.49
C PRO A 121 3.06 -14.61 14.80
N ASP A 122 2.48 -14.00 15.80
CA ASP A 122 2.05 -14.70 17.00
C ASP A 122 1.05 -15.82 16.66
N PRO A 123 0.97 -16.90 17.44
CA PRO A 123 0.02 -17.99 17.18
C PRO A 123 -1.42 -17.51 17.06
N LYS A 124 -1.86 -16.57 17.90
CA LYS A 124 -3.19 -15.96 17.86
C LYS A 124 -3.40 -15.13 16.61
N ALA A 125 -2.39 -14.35 16.20
CA ALA A 125 -2.42 -13.55 14.97
C ALA A 125 -2.55 -14.44 13.72
N ARG A 126 -1.82 -15.57 13.68
CA ARG A 126 -1.90 -16.55 12.60
C ARG A 126 -3.29 -17.16 12.49
N GLU A 127 -3.84 -17.61 13.61
CA GLU A 127 -5.19 -18.20 13.65
C GLU A 127 -6.25 -17.21 13.22
N ARG A 128 -6.13 -15.97 13.68
CA ARG A 128 -7.05 -14.91 13.30
C ARG A 128 -6.94 -14.54 11.82
N ALA A 129 -5.73 -14.39 11.29
CA ALA A 129 -5.50 -14.08 9.89
C ALA A 129 -6.11 -15.18 8.97
N ALA A 130 -5.95 -16.45 9.35
CA ALA A 130 -6.56 -17.55 8.61
C ALA A 130 -8.10 -17.51 8.64
N ARG A 131 -8.70 -17.07 9.75
CA ARG A 131 -10.15 -16.94 9.90
C ARG A 131 -10.72 -15.75 9.11
N GLU A 132 -10.03 -14.61 9.17
CA GLU A 132 -10.46 -13.36 8.52
C GLU A 132 -10.01 -13.28 7.05
N GLY A 133 -9.21 -14.24 6.56
CA GLY A 133 -8.69 -14.25 5.18
C GLY A 133 -7.63 -13.19 4.91
N VAL A 134 -6.92 -12.70 5.95
CA VAL A 134 -5.84 -11.71 5.81
C VAL A 134 -4.57 -12.39 5.30
N ASP A 135 -4.01 -11.86 4.21
CA ASP A 135 -2.75 -12.33 3.66
C ASP A 135 -1.56 -11.79 4.47
N ILE A 136 -0.71 -12.70 4.96
CA ILE A 136 0.52 -12.36 5.67
C ILE A 136 1.69 -12.97 4.92
N ARG A 137 2.54 -12.13 4.35
CA ARG A 137 3.73 -12.53 3.59
C ARG A 137 5.00 -12.28 4.39
N PHE A 138 5.96 -13.20 4.28
CA PHE A 138 7.20 -13.14 5.03
C PHE A 138 8.40 -13.06 4.11
N TYR A 139 9.27 -12.11 4.41
CA TYR A 139 10.49 -11.89 3.65
C TYR A 139 11.69 -11.75 4.59
N SER A 140 12.84 -12.23 4.13
CA SER A 140 14.15 -12.01 4.74
C SER A 140 15.10 -11.22 3.83
N VAL A 141 14.67 -10.97 2.59
CA VAL A 141 15.41 -10.21 1.59
C VAL A 141 14.51 -9.09 1.09
N ILE A 142 14.99 -7.84 1.15
CA ILE A 142 14.22 -6.64 0.78
C ILE A 142 13.74 -6.72 -0.68
N TYR A 143 14.61 -7.12 -1.60
CA TYR A 143 14.28 -7.19 -3.04
C TYR A 143 13.11 -8.11 -3.33
N ASN A 144 13.01 -9.25 -2.65
CA ASN A 144 11.89 -10.16 -2.85
C ASN A 144 10.55 -9.55 -2.42
N ALA A 145 10.57 -8.73 -1.36
CA ALA A 145 9.37 -8.01 -0.92
C ALA A 145 8.95 -6.93 -1.91
N ILE A 146 9.93 -6.22 -2.50
CA ILE A 146 9.69 -5.20 -3.51
C ILE A 146 9.12 -5.83 -4.78
N ASP A 147 9.77 -6.89 -5.30
CA ASP A 147 9.35 -7.58 -6.51
C ASP A 147 7.91 -8.12 -6.39
N ASP A 148 7.56 -8.72 -5.26
CA ASP A 148 6.21 -9.25 -5.02
C ASP A 148 5.15 -8.14 -4.93
N VAL A 149 5.48 -7.01 -4.32
CA VAL A 149 4.59 -5.85 -4.25
C VAL A 149 4.42 -5.23 -5.63
N GLU A 150 5.50 -5.07 -6.41
CA GLU A 150 5.46 -4.56 -7.78
C GLU A 150 4.62 -5.46 -8.70
N GLN A 151 4.80 -6.77 -8.60
CA GLN A 151 3.95 -7.73 -9.32
C GLN A 151 2.47 -7.63 -8.91
N SER A 152 2.21 -7.45 -7.62
CA SER A 152 0.84 -7.27 -7.12
C SER A 152 0.20 -5.99 -7.65
N LEU A 153 0.95 -4.88 -7.68
CA LEU A 153 0.51 -3.60 -8.25
C LEU A 153 0.25 -3.72 -9.75
N THR A 154 1.17 -4.35 -10.49
CA THR A 154 1.00 -4.61 -11.93
C THR A 154 -0.21 -5.48 -12.21
N GLY A 155 -0.47 -6.49 -11.37
CA GLY A 155 -1.64 -7.36 -11.48
C GLY A 155 -2.98 -6.67 -11.21
N MET A 156 -2.97 -5.50 -10.55
CA MET A 156 -4.15 -4.67 -10.32
C MET A 156 -4.45 -3.73 -11.50
N LEU A 157 -3.49 -3.53 -12.41
CA LEU A 157 -3.71 -2.70 -13.60
C LEU A 157 -4.77 -3.34 -14.51
N LYS A 158 -5.64 -2.51 -15.07
CA LYS A 158 -6.60 -2.99 -16.06
C LYS A 158 -5.87 -3.36 -17.34
N PRO A 159 -6.25 -4.47 -17.99
CA PRO A 159 -5.67 -4.83 -19.27
C PRO A 159 -5.98 -3.72 -20.31
N GLU A 160 -4.93 -3.13 -20.87
CA GLU A 160 -5.07 -2.29 -22.05
C GLU A 160 -5.18 -3.18 -23.28
N PHE A 161 -6.23 -2.93 -24.07
CA PHE A 161 -6.42 -3.65 -25.32
C PHE A 161 -5.88 -2.79 -26.46
N GLU A 162 -4.81 -3.24 -27.08
CA GLU A 162 -4.29 -2.65 -28.31
C GLU A 162 -4.95 -3.35 -29.52
N GLU A 163 -5.60 -2.57 -30.36
CA GLU A 163 -6.13 -3.10 -31.63
C GLU A 163 -4.96 -3.38 -32.59
N LYS A 164 -4.61 -4.64 -32.74
CA LYS A 164 -3.60 -5.08 -33.69
C LYS A 164 -4.29 -5.61 -34.95
N GLN A 165 -4.03 -4.97 -36.08
CA GLN A 165 -4.52 -5.44 -37.35
C GLN A 165 -3.87 -6.80 -37.67
N SER A 166 -4.66 -7.87 -37.59
CA SER A 166 -4.18 -9.23 -37.81
C SER A 166 -4.21 -9.65 -39.26
N GLY A 167 -4.91 -8.89 -40.13
CA GLY A 167 -4.99 -9.16 -41.56
C GLY A 167 -5.91 -8.18 -42.28
N VAL A 168 -5.94 -8.29 -43.55
CA VAL A 168 -6.86 -7.57 -44.45
C VAL A 168 -7.65 -8.60 -45.24
N ALA A 169 -8.97 -8.46 -45.25
CA ALA A 169 -9.85 -9.33 -46.03
C ALA A 169 -10.54 -8.50 -47.12
N GLU A 170 -10.44 -8.94 -48.36
CA GLU A 170 -11.10 -8.29 -49.51
C GLU A 170 -12.46 -8.94 -49.73
N ILE A 171 -13.53 -8.12 -49.75
CA ILE A 171 -14.87 -8.60 -50.06
C ILE A 171 -14.95 -8.83 -51.60
N ARG A 172 -15.07 -10.10 -51.98
CA ARG A 172 -15.19 -10.48 -53.39
C ARG A 172 -16.63 -10.53 -53.86
N GLU A 173 -17.55 -10.96 -53.04
CA GLU A 173 -18.94 -11.10 -53.42
C GLU A 173 -19.87 -10.93 -52.23
N VAL A 174 -21.05 -10.36 -52.44
CA VAL A 174 -22.06 -10.17 -51.38
C VAL A 174 -23.28 -11.01 -51.71
N PHE A 175 -23.58 -11.97 -50.87
CA PHE A 175 -24.76 -12.85 -50.98
C PHE A 175 -25.88 -12.33 -50.10
N ARG A 176 -27.11 -12.41 -50.58
CA ARG A 176 -28.29 -12.03 -49.82
C ARG A 176 -28.99 -13.28 -49.29
N SER A 177 -29.05 -13.42 -47.99
CA SER A 177 -29.76 -14.50 -47.31
C SER A 177 -31.03 -13.97 -46.67
N SER A 178 -32.15 -14.67 -46.85
CA SER A 178 -33.43 -14.31 -46.23
C SER A 178 -33.40 -14.46 -44.69
N LYS A 179 -32.46 -15.21 -44.15
CA LYS A 179 -32.36 -15.54 -42.70
C LYS A 179 -31.29 -14.72 -41.97
N PHE A 180 -30.22 -14.33 -42.65
CA PHE A 180 -29.06 -13.67 -42.03
C PHE A 180 -28.73 -12.29 -42.67
N GLY A 181 -29.54 -11.81 -43.61
CA GLY A 181 -29.24 -10.54 -44.29
C GLY A 181 -28.13 -10.68 -45.34
N ASN A 182 -27.30 -9.63 -45.47
CA ASN A 182 -26.18 -9.63 -46.40
C ASN A 182 -24.97 -10.38 -45.80
N ILE A 183 -24.43 -11.34 -46.53
CA ILE A 183 -23.25 -12.12 -46.16
C ILE A 183 -22.13 -11.76 -47.13
N ALA A 184 -20.98 -11.34 -46.62
CA ALA A 184 -19.81 -11.04 -47.43
C ALA A 184 -18.93 -12.29 -47.61
N GLY A 185 -18.65 -12.66 -48.86
CA GLY A 185 -17.60 -13.61 -49.18
C GLY A 185 -16.26 -12.88 -49.24
N VAL A 186 -15.34 -13.28 -48.39
CA VAL A 186 -14.02 -12.64 -48.22
C VAL A 186 -12.88 -13.61 -48.56
N ILE A 187 -11.77 -13.04 -49.03
CA ILE A 187 -10.49 -13.73 -49.23
C ILE A 187 -9.43 -13.06 -48.43
#